data_ccba8f4a456377543abb649a94480b9b
#
_entry.id   ccba8f4a456377543abb649a94480b9b
#
_cell.length_a   1.000
_cell.length_b   1.000
_cell.length_c   1.000
_cell.angle_alpha   90.00
_cell.angle_beta   90.00
_cell.angle_gamma   90.00
#
_symmetry.space_group_name_H-M   'P 1'
#
loop_
_entity.id
_entity.type
_entity.pdbx_description
1 polymer ?
#
loop_
_entity_poly.entity_id
_entity_poly.type
_entity_poly.pdbx_seq_one_letter_code
_entity_poly.pdbx_strand_id
1 'polypeptide(L)'
;ELFDFFQNKVVWNAFELENAVVNNYRLYRDYGAGFQLIETIPGGAIGYDYVDDISAFDNQRGTFCYKVEAEYSLTNPNGFIEALTSSSNEFCIEQRPSVYVPNAIAPNGINNEFKPFIVFGNPTNYKMLIFNRWGENIFESNDPNAGWFGDYNGSPVPTGGYPYLIRFKASDGANVEKKGIVTVIR
;
A
#
# COMPACT_ATOMS: atom_id res chain seq x y z
N GLU A 1 13.53 -3.94 10.60
CA GLU A 1 14.10 -2.63 10.26
C GLU A 1 13.11 -1.96 9.32
N LEU A 2 12.76 -0.71 9.61
CA LEU A 2 11.90 0.13 8.80
C LEU A 2 12.62 0.39 7.47
N PHE A 3 12.41 -0.50 6.52
CA PHE A 3 12.60 -0.16 5.13
C PHE A 3 11.56 0.90 4.76
N ASP A 4 11.83 1.64 3.71
CA ASP A 4 10.99 2.69 3.19
C ASP A 4 9.51 2.27 3.23
N PHE A 5 8.61 3.18 3.54
CA PHE A 5 7.17 2.95 3.77
C PHE A 5 6.48 2.13 2.65
N PHE A 6 7.08 2.07 1.48
CA PHE A 6 6.60 1.36 0.30
C PHE A 6 7.45 0.14 -0.10
N GLN A 7 8.15 -0.49 0.85
CA GLN A 7 8.99 -1.63 0.55
C GLN A 7 8.77 -2.78 1.53
N ASN A 8 8.66 -4.00 0.99
CA ASN A 8 8.68 -5.23 1.76
C ASN A 8 9.97 -5.99 1.48
N LYS A 9 10.75 -6.30 2.52
CA LYS A 9 11.89 -7.20 2.39
C LYS A 9 11.45 -8.63 2.63
N VAL A 10 11.61 -9.48 1.62
CA VAL A 10 11.36 -10.93 1.67
C VAL A 10 12.70 -11.64 1.78
N VAL A 11 12.81 -12.54 2.75
CA VAL A 11 14.02 -13.35 2.97
C VAL A 11 13.59 -14.81 3.11
N TRP A 12 14.35 -15.73 2.50
CA TRP A 12 14.11 -17.16 2.64
C TRP A 12 15.41 -17.96 2.73
N ASN A 13 15.31 -19.19 3.21
CA ASN A 13 16.44 -20.10 3.30
C ASN A 13 16.62 -20.86 1.99
N ALA A 14 17.86 -21.33 1.75
CA ALA A 14 18.12 -22.25 0.66
C ALA A 14 17.24 -23.51 0.78
N PHE A 15 16.73 -24.01 -0.35
CA PHE A 15 16.13 -25.32 -0.42
C PHE A 15 17.25 -26.38 -0.44
N GLU A 16 17.19 -27.31 0.50
CA GLU A 16 18.18 -28.37 0.65
C GLU A 16 17.51 -29.73 0.50
N LEU A 17 17.96 -30.50 -0.48
CA LEU A 17 17.58 -31.88 -0.71
C LEU A 17 18.79 -32.64 -1.25
N GLU A 18 19.06 -33.84 -0.72
CA GLU A 18 20.15 -34.69 -1.16
C GLU A 18 20.01 -35.03 -2.66
N ASN A 19 21.10 -34.93 -3.41
CA ASN A 19 21.17 -35.16 -4.86
C ASN A 19 20.32 -34.20 -5.72
N ALA A 20 19.86 -33.07 -5.14
CA ALA A 20 19.18 -32.02 -5.85
C ALA A 20 20.09 -30.83 -6.14
N VAL A 21 19.93 -30.21 -7.28
CA VAL A 21 20.52 -28.94 -7.67
C VAL A 21 19.41 -27.95 -7.94
N VAL A 22 19.36 -26.89 -7.16
CA VAL A 22 18.39 -25.80 -7.38
C VAL A 22 18.83 -24.99 -8.60
N ASN A 23 17.93 -24.90 -9.59
CA ASN A 23 18.14 -24.13 -10.80
C ASN A 23 17.76 -22.66 -10.57
N ASN A 24 16.54 -22.43 -10.06
CA ASN A 24 16.01 -21.11 -9.79
C ASN A 24 15.10 -21.12 -8.57
N TYR A 25 14.93 -19.93 -7.97
CA TYR A 25 13.86 -19.59 -7.06
C TYR A 25 12.91 -18.62 -7.74
N ARG A 26 11.63 -18.89 -7.71
CA ARG A 26 10.56 -18.00 -8.17
C ARG A 26 9.85 -17.40 -6.98
N LEU A 27 9.91 -16.09 -6.85
CA LEU A 27 9.21 -15.34 -5.81
C LEU A 27 7.86 -14.86 -6.34
N TYR A 28 6.81 -15.18 -5.59
CA TYR A 28 5.45 -14.76 -5.92
C TYR A 28 4.91 -13.84 -4.85
N ARG A 29 4.09 -12.86 -5.28
CA ARG A 29 3.33 -11.96 -4.44
C ARG A 29 1.84 -12.06 -4.76
N ASP A 30 1.00 -12.03 -3.71
CA ASP A 30 -0.44 -11.82 -3.79
C ASP A 30 -0.82 -10.59 -2.96
N TYR A 31 -1.59 -9.69 -3.55
CA TYR A 31 -2.18 -8.51 -2.90
C TYR A 31 -3.73 -8.54 -2.93
N GLY A 32 -4.32 -9.75 -3.10
CA GLY A 32 -5.76 -10.00 -3.21
C GLY A 32 -6.25 -10.30 -4.63
N ALA A 33 -5.32 -10.42 -5.60
CA ALA A 33 -5.61 -10.77 -7.00
C ALA A 33 -5.09 -12.18 -7.39
N GLY A 34 -4.58 -12.93 -6.40
CA GLY A 34 -3.88 -14.20 -6.59
C GLY A 34 -2.37 -14.01 -6.77
N PHE A 35 -1.62 -15.10 -6.56
CA PHE A 35 -0.16 -15.08 -6.65
C PHE A 35 0.34 -14.78 -8.05
N GLN A 36 1.16 -13.74 -8.16
CA GLN A 36 1.84 -13.31 -9.38
C GLN A 36 3.34 -13.43 -9.20
N LEU A 37 4.04 -13.96 -10.21
CA LEU A 37 5.51 -14.01 -10.23
C LEU A 37 6.05 -12.57 -10.27
N ILE A 38 6.92 -12.23 -9.32
CA ILE A 38 7.55 -10.90 -9.25
C ILE A 38 9.05 -10.95 -9.50
N GLU A 39 9.73 -12.09 -9.20
CA GLU A 39 11.16 -12.22 -9.41
C GLU A 39 11.57 -13.68 -9.63
N THR A 40 12.69 -13.86 -10.35
CA THR A 40 13.36 -15.17 -10.53
C THR A 40 14.83 -15.03 -10.20
N ILE A 41 15.28 -15.73 -9.17
CA ILE A 41 16.65 -15.67 -8.66
C ILE A 41 17.35 -17.01 -8.96
N PRO A 42 18.55 -17.00 -9.59
CA PRO A 42 19.29 -18.24 -9.85
C PRO A 42 19.63 -19.00 -8.57
N GLY A 43 19.63 -20.34 -8.65
CA GLY A 43 20.13 -21.20 -7.59
C GLY A 43 21.63 -20.96 -7.33
N GLY A 44 22.10 -21.31 -6.12
CA GLY A 44 23.52 -21.19 -5.74
C GLY A 44 23.98 -19.81 -5.25
N ALA A 45 23.09 -18.84 -5.08
CA ALA A 45 23.40 -17.57 -4.43
C ALA A 45 23.72 -17.75 -2.92
N ILE A 46 24.52 -16.84 -2.37
CA ILE A 46 24.94 -16.84 -0.95
C ILE A 46 23.90 -16.09 -0.07
N GLY A 47 22.68 -16.30 -0.25
CA GLY A 47 21.61 -15.63 0.46
C GLY A 47 20.50 -15.28 -0.50
N TYR A 48 19.31 -15.38 0.00
CA TYR A 48 18.13 -15.16 -0.80
C TYR A 48 17.29 -14.10 -0.13
N ASP A 49 17.36 -12.90 -0.67
CA ASP A 49 16.51 -11.80 -0.27
C ASP A 49 16.09 -10.98 -1.49
N TYR A 50 14.93 -10.33 -1.36
CA TYR A 50 14.37 -9.44 -2.36
C TYR A 50 13.66 -8.27 -1.68
N VAL A 51 13.86 -7.08 -2.20
CA VAL A 51 13.13 -5.88 -1.75
C VAL A 51 12.05 -5.58 -2.79
N ASP A 52 10.82 -5.81 -2.37
CA ASP A 52 9.65 -5.58 -3.20
C ASP A 52 9.16 -4.14 -3.05
N ASP A 53 9.13 -3.37 -4.14
CA ASP A 53 8.53 -2.04 -4.20
C ASP A 53 7.01 -2.18 -4.37
N ILE A 54 6.31 -1.77 -3.33
CA ILE A 54 4.85 -1.83 -3.26
C ILE A 54 4.17 -0.46 -3.46
N SER A 55 4.91 0.55 -3.93
CA SER A 55 4.40 1.93 -4.11
C SER A 55 3.23 2.02 -5.09
N ALA A 56 3.18 1.13 -6.09
CA ALA A 56 2.07 1.04 -7.05
C ALA A 56 0.75 0.52 -6.44
N PHE A 57 0.78 0.05 -5.17
CA PHE A 57 -0.35 -0.58 -4.48
C PHE A 57 -0.84 0.25 -3.29
N ASP A 58 -0.50 1.51 -3.23
CA ASP A 58 -0.81 2.45 -2.15
C ASP A 58 -2.31 2.56 -1.84
N ASN A 59 -3.16 2.39 -2.85
CA ASN A 59 -4.63 2.40 -2.77
C ASN A 59 -5.26 1.04 -2.44
N GLN A 60 -4.47 -0.02 -2.22
CA GLN A 60 -4.93 -1.36 -1.87
C GLN A 60 -5.07 -1.55 -0.35
N ARG A 61 -5.46 -2.76 0.05
CA ARG A 61 -5.68 -3.11 1.47
C ARG A 61 -4.42 -3.11 2.33
N GLY A 62 -3.23 -3.10 1.70
CA GLY A 62 -1.97 -3.18 2.40
C GLY A 62 -1.57 -4.58 2.88
N THR A 63 -2.34 -5.62 2.57
CA THR A 63 -1.97 -7.02 2.85
C THR A 63 -1.24 -7.58 1.64
N PHE A 64 -0.02 -8.05 1.86
CA PHE A 64 0.84 -8.67 0.85
C PHE A 64 1.27 -10.04 1.33
N CYS A 65 0.94 -11.07 0.57
CA CYS A 65 1.34 -12.45 0.85
C CYS A 65 2.43 -12.87 -0.13
N TYR A 66 3.42 -13.59 0.37
CA TYR A 66 4.56 -14.07 -0.41
C TYR A 66 4.71 -15.57 -0.28
N LYS A 67 5.16 -16.21 -1.36
CA LYS A 67 5.66 -17.59 -1.38
C LYS A 67 6.82 -17.70 -2.36
N VAL A 68 7.69 -18.67 -2.12
CA VAL A 68 8.83 -18.99 -2.99
C VAL A 68 8.67 -20.41 -3.50
N GLU A 69 8.93 -20.62 -4.78
CA GLU A 69 9.03 -21.94 -5.39
C GLU A 69 10.47 -22.20 -5.82
N ALA A 70 11.07 -23.29 -5.32
CA ALA A 70 12.36 -23.76 -5.78
C ALA A 70 12.14 -24.69 -6.99
N GLU A 71 12.73 -24.35 -8.13
CA GLU A 71 12.86 -25.24 -9.28
C GLU A 71 14.18 -25.96 -9.20
N TYR A 72 14.17 -27.27 -9.13
CA TYR A 72 15.38 -28.04 -8.95
C TYR A 72 15.43 -29.28 -9.84
N SER A 73 16.63 -29.74 -10.12
CA SER A 73 16.93 -30.98 -10.79
C SER A 73 17.36 -32.02 -9.77
N LEU A 74 16.65 -33.13 -9.71
CA LEU A 74 16.96 -34.26 -8.82
C LEU A 74 17.60 -35.40 -9.63
N THR A 75 18.79 -35.83 -9.23
CA THR A 75 19.42 -37.01 -9.82
C THR A 75 19.06 -38.26 -9.00
N ASN A 76 18.26 -39.14 -9.58
CA ASN A 76 17.89 -40.40 -8.92
C ASN A 76 19.04 -41.40 -8.92
N PRO A 77 18.96 -42.51 -8.12
CA PRO A 77 20.04 -43.50 -8.03
C PRO A 77 20.41 -44.20 -9.36
N ASN A 78 19.52 -44.14 -10.33
CA ASN A 78 19.78 -44.73 -11.68
C ASN A 78 20.41 -43.73 -12.65
N GLY A 79 20.75 -42.50 -12.16
CA GLY A 79 21.37 -41.44 -12.98
C GLY A 79 20.41 -40.66 -13.85
N PHE A 80 19.10 -40.87 -13.74
CA PHE A 80 18.12 -40.01 -14.42
C PHE A 80 17.92 -38.72 -13.68
N ILE A 81 17.77 -37.62 -14.43
CA ILE A 81 17.53 -36.28 -13.90
C ILE A 81 16.05 -35.94 -14.11
N GLU A 82 15.40 -35.55 -13.04
CA GLU A 82 14.02 -35.06 -13.02
C GLU A 82 13.97 -33.59 -12.64
N ALA A 83 13.20 -32.80 -13.38
CA ALA A 83 12.94 -31.41 -13.04
C ALA A 83 11.68 -31.33 -12.17
N LEU A 84 11.81 -30.79 -10.97
CA LEU A 84 10.78 -30.75 -9.95
C LEU A 84 10.66 -29.34 -9.36
N THR A 85 9.55 -29.10 -8.66
CA THR A 85 9.31 -27.86 -7.92
C THR A 85 8.91 -28.16 -6.49
N SER A 86 9.32 -27.27 -5.57
CA SER A 86 8.91 -27.30 -4.17
C SER A 86 8.51 -25.89 -3.75
N SER A 87 7.36 -25.75 -3.10
CA SER A 87 6.87 -24.45 -2.63
C SER A 87 7.13 -24.28 -1.15
N SER A 88 7.48 -23.06 -0.75
CA SER A 88 7.53 -22.66 0.65
C SER A 88 6.13 -22.57 1.28
N ASN A 89 6.07 -22.34 2.58
CA ASN A 89 4.88 -21.79 3.21
C ASN A 89 4.57 -20.37 2.66
N GLU A 90 3.31 -19.99 2.80
CA GLU A 90 2.89 -18.62 2.55
C GLU A 90 3.12 -17.77 3.82
N PHE A 91 3.57 -16.53 3.63
CA PHE A 91 3.72 -15.55 4.69
C PHE A 91 3.12 -14.22 4.25
N CYS A 92 2.23 -13.67 5.07
CA CYS A 92 1.60 -12.38 4.79
C CYS A 92 2.09 -11.31 5.75
N ILE A 93 2.30 -10.11 5.21
CA ILE A 93 2.60 -8.89 5.96
C ILE A 93 1.48 -7.88 5.74
N GLU A 94 1.10 -7.18 6.80
CA GLU A 94 0.13 -6.10 6.75
C GLU A 94 0.81 -4.75 6.93
N GLN A 95 0.68 -3.90 5.91
CA GLN A 95 1.06 -2.49 5.99
C GLN A 95 -0.01 -1.72 6.76
N ARG A 96 0.43 -0.85 7.67
CA ARG A 96 -0.49 -0.04 8.47
C ARG A 96 -1.09 1.07 7.63
N PRO A 97 -2.42 1.25 7.65
CA PRO A 97 -3.06 2.38 7.00
C PRO A 97 -2.51 3.71 7.51
N SER A 98 -2.19 4.61 6.59
CA SER A 98 -1.70 5.95 6.91
C SER A 98 -2.49 7.01 6.19
N VAL A 99 -2.69 8.15 6.86
CA VAL A 99 -3.48 9.28 6.34
C VAL A 99 -2.65 10.55 6.40
N TYR A 100 -2.37 11.11 5.27
CA TYR A 100 -1.73 12.40 5.09
C TYR A 100 -2.77 13.44 4.71
N VAL A 101 -2.84 14.54 5.47
CA VAL A 101 -3.81 15.61 5.23
C VAL A 101 -3.04 16.88 4.94
N PRO A 102 -3.28 17.56 3.81
CA PRO A 102 -2.68 18.86 3.53
C PRO A 102 -3.05 19.88 4.61
N ASN A 103 -2.15 20.78 4.92
CA ASN A 103 -2.40 21.87 5.88
C ASN A 103 -2.82 23.19 5.21
N ALA A 104 -2.63 23.30 3.90
CA ALA A 104 -3.00 24.47 3.12
C ALA A 104 -3.34 24.12 1.67
N ILE A 105 -4.18 24.94 1.06
CA ILE A 105 -4.45 24.91 -0.38
C ILE A 105 -4.33 26.31 -0.98
N ALA A 106 -3.97 26.37 -2.25
CA ALA A 106 -3.95 27.56 -3.07
C ALA A 106 -4.86 27.34 -4.29
N PRO A 107 -6.16 27.70 -4.23
CA PRO A 107 -7.13 27.39 -5.29
C PRO A 107 -6.73 27.84 -6.70
N ASN A 108 -5.89 28.86 -6.81
CA ASN A 108 -5.35 29.37 -8.08
C ASN A 108 -3.94 28.85 -8.41
N GLY A 109 -3.39 27.93 -7.59
CA GLY A 109 -2.05 27.37 -7.72
C GLY A 109 -2.02 25.90 -8.08
N ILE A 110 -0.84 25.29 -7.92
CA ILE A 110 -0.65 23.85 -8.16
C ILE A 110 -1.37 23.02 -7.09
N ASN A 111 -1.36 23.48 -5.85
CA ASN A 111 -1.95 22.80 -4.69
C ASN A 111 -3.39 23.31 -4.46
N ASN A 112 -4.27 23.12 -5.43
CA ASN A 112 -5.59 23.73 -5.50
C ASN A 112 -6.71 22.92 -4.84
N GLU A 113 -6.44 21.69 -4.42
CA GLU A 113 -7.43 20.76 -3.87
C GLU A 113 -7.05 20.35 -2.44
N PHE A 114 -8.00 20.43 -1.51
CA PHE A 114 -7.88 19.80 -0.19
C PHE A 114 -8.46 18.41 -0.24
N LYS A 115 -7.59 17.43 -0.29
CA LYS A 115 -7.94 16.01 -0.29
C LYS A 115 -6.95 15.24 0.60
N PRO A 116 -7.42 14.36 1.51
CA PRO A 116 -6.53 13.47 2.24
C PRO A 116 -5.95 12.42 1.30
N PHE A 117 -4.70 12.06 1.52
CA PHE A 117 -4.04 10.95 0.85
C PHE A 117 -4.02 9.76 1.82
N ILE A 118 -4.76 8.71 1.48
CA ILE A 118 -4.93 7.51 2.31
C ILE A 118 -4.15 6.37 1.66
N VAL A 119 -3.13 5.87 2.38
CA VAL A 119 -2.24 4.81 1.91
C VAL A 119 -2.59 3.52 2.63
N PHE A 120 -2.73 2.42 1.91
CA PHE A 120 -3.09 1.07 2.39
C PHE A 120 -4.38 1.02 3.21
N GLY A 121 -5.20 2.05 3.10
CA GLY A 121 -6.37 2.22 3.96
C GLY A 121 -7.65 1.59 3.43
N ASN A 122 -7.80 1.50 2.10
CA ASN A 122 -9.04 1.08 1.43
C ASN A 122 -10.31 1.54 2.20
N PRO A 123 -10.53 2.87 2.33
CA PRO A 123 -11.48 3.44 3.28
C PRO A 123 -12.93 3.04 2.95
N THR A 124 -13.65 2.60 3.98
CA THR A 124 -15.10 2.39 3.91
C THR A 124 -15.81 3.36 4.85
N ASN A 125 -17.08 3.70 4.58
CA ASN A 125 -17.84 4.67 5.35
C ASN A 125 -17.11 6.02 5.47
N TYR A 126 -16.45 6.43 4.37
CA TYR A 126 -15.71 7.68 4.32
C TYR A 126 -16.65 8.88 4.43
N LYS A 127 -16.21 9.87 5.22
CA LYS A 127 -16.87 11.16 5.32
C LYS A 127 -15.83 12.26 5.57
N MET A 128 -15.84 13.29 4.75
CA MET A 128 -15.08 14.51 4.93
C MET A 128 -16.03 15.70 5.04
N LEU A 129 -15.83 16.51 6.07
CA LEU A 129 -16.60 17.73 6.34
C LEU A 129 -15.61 18.91 6.48
N ILE A 130 -15.99 20.06 5.93
CA ILE A 130 -15.26 21.33 6.13
C ILE A 130 -16.23 22.37 6.63
N PHE A 131 -15.78 23.15 7.59
CA PHE A 131 -16.60 24.14 8.28
C PHE A 131 -16.02 25.56 8.11
N ASN A 132 -16.92 26.54 8.10
CA ASN A 132 -16.51 27.93 8.23
C ASN A 132 -16.25 28.29 9.73
N ARG A 133 -15.83 29.54 9.97
CA ARG A 133 -15.53 30.04 11.33
C ARG A 133 -16.72 30.05 12.29
N TRP A 134 -17.94 29.94 11.78
CA TRP A 134 -19.17 29.89 12.59
C TRP A 134 -19.65 28.46 12.84
N GLY A 135 -18.92 27.45 12.34
CA GLY A 135 -19.26 26.03 12.49
C GLY A 135 -20.31 25.53 11.48
N GLU A 136 -20.63 26.33 10.45
CA GLU A 136 -21.48 25.88 9.36
C GLU A 136 -20.73 24.94 8.45
N ASN A 137 -21.34 23.82 8.05
CA ASN A 137 -20.78 22.88 7.09
C ASN A 137 -20.85 23.49 5.69
N ILE A 138 -19.69 23.74 5.09
CA ILE A 138 -19.56 24.36 3.76
C ILE A 138 -19.13 23.38 2.66
N PHE A 139 -18.65 22.18 3.07
CA PHE A 139 -18.34 21.10 2.13
C PHE A 139 -18.52 19.75 2.81
N GLU A 140 -19.08 18.80 2.08
CA GLU A 140 -19.21 17.41 2.50
C GLU A 140 -18.91 16.47 1.31
N SER A 141 -18.12 15.40 1.57
CA SER A 141 -17.91 14.31 0.64
C SER A 141 -17.94 12.96 1.34
N ASN A 142 -18.53 11.97 0.70
CA ASN A 142 -18.46 10.56 1.08
C ASN A 142 -17.53 9.76 0.14
N ASP A 143 -16.91 10.43 -0.84
CA ASP A 143 -15.94 9.86 -1.77
C ASP A 143 -14.52 10.29 -1.34
N PRO A 144 -13.61 9.33 -1.00
CA PRO A 144 -12.24 9.64 -0.62
C PRO A 144 -11.42 10.27 -1.77
N ASN A 145 -11.90 10.16 -3.02
CA ASN A 145 -11.25 10.76 -4.19
C ASN A 145 -11.73 12.17 -4.50
N ALA A 146 -12.82 12.62 -3.88
CA ALA A 146 -13.32 13.98 -4.05
C ALA A 146 -12.74 14.92 -3.01
N GLY A 147 -12.10 15.99 -3.47
CA GLY A 147 -11.55 17.04 -2.63
C GLY A 147 -12.30 18.36 -2.70
N TRP A 148 -11.94 19.29 -1.82
CA TRP A 148 -12.50 20.62 -1.75
C TRP A 148 -11.55 21.64 -2.40
N PHE A 149 -12.08 22.51 -3.24
CA PHE A 149 -11.32 23.51 -4.01
C PHE A 149 -11.36 24.93 -3.41
N GLY A 150 -11.76 25.08 -2.15
CA GLY A 150 -11.82 26.38 -1.50
C GLY A 150 -13.00 27.24 -1.97
N ASP A 151 -14.13 26.60 -2.21
CA ASP A 151 -15.39 27.23 -2.65
C ASP A 151 -16.57 26.85 -1.76
N TYR A 152 -17.60 27.69 -1.78
CA TYR A 152 -18.89 27.43 -1.15
C TYR A 152 -20.01 28.03 -2.00
N ASN A 153 -21.01 27.24 -2.35
CA ASN A 153 -22.12 27.63 -3.24
C ASN A 153 -21.66 28.26 -4.57
N GLY A 154 -20.57 27.70 -5.15
CA GLY A 154 -20.01 28.17 -6.42
C GLY A 154 -19.21 29.48 -6.33
N SER A 155 -18.97 29.98 -5.12
CA SER A 155 -18.17 31.16 -4.89
C SER A 155 -16.92 30.85 -4.08
N PRO A 156 -15.77 31.44 -4.42
CA PRO A 156 -14.54 31.25 -3.66
C PRO A 156 -14.68 31.73 -2.21
N VAL A 157 -14.23 30.92 -1.25
CA VAL A 157 -14.22 31.33 0.16
C VAL A 157 -13.07 32.32 0.43
N PRO A 158 -13.15 33.21 1.45
CA PRO A 158 -12.06 34.08 1.85
C PRO A 158 -10.79 33.32 2.25
N THR A 159 -9.62 33.99 2.13
CA THR A 159 -8.37 33.48 2.67
C THR A 159 -8.49 33.33 4.19
N GLY A 160 -8.05 32.17 4.73
CA GLY A 160 -8.14 31.92 6.16
C GLY A 160 -8.15 30.42 6.49
N GLY A 161 -8.35 30.10 7.76
CA GLY A 161 -8.38 28.74 8.28
C GLY A 161 -9.80 28.18 8.30
N TYR A 162 -9.94 26.94 7.84
CA TYR A 162 -11.19 26.18 7.75
C TYR A 162 -11.05 24.88 8.53
N PRO A 163 -11.79 24.69 9.63
CA PRO A 163 -11.80 23.42 10.35
C PRO A 163 -12.30 22.30 9.45
N TYR A 164 -11.67 21.12 9.57
CA TYR A 164 -12.11 19.92 8.87
C TYR A 164 -12.26 18.73 9.82
N LEU A 165 -13.08 17.78 9.41
CA LEU A 165 -13.25 16.49 10.04
C LEU A 165 -13.29 15.41 8.95
N ILE A 166 -12.40 14.40 9.07
CA ILE A 166 -12.35 13.25 8.20
C ILE A 166 -12.57 12.02 9.05
N ARG A 167 -13.49 11.15 8.63
CA ARG A 167 -13.78 9.87 9.28
C ARG A 167 -13.90 8.77 8.25
N PHE A 168 -13.38 7.59 8.57
CA PHE A 168 -13.60 6.39 7.79
C PHE A 168 -13.27 5.15 8.61
N LYS A 169 -13.64 3.98 8.09
CA LYS A 169 -13.18 2.69 8.59
C LYS A 169 -12.09 2.16 7.68
N ALA A 170 -10.91 1.89 8.23
CA ALA A 170 -9.77 1.35 7.51
C ALA A 170 -9.93 -0.15 7.19
N SER A 171 -9.04 -0.69 6.35
CA SER A 171 -9.06 -2.09 5.91
C SER A 171 -8.90 -3.10 7.05
N ASP A 172 -8.18 -2.75 8.10
CA ASP A 172 -8.02 -3.52 9.33
C ASP A 172 -9.24 -3.44 10.28
N GLY A 173 -10.27 -2.68 9.87
CA GLY A 173 -11.50 -2.46 10.64
C GLY A 173 -11.41 -1.33 11.68
N ALA A 174 -10.26 -0.66 11.81
CA ALA A 174 -10.10 0.46 12.73
C ALA A 174 -10.90 1.68 12.27
N ASN A 175 -11.49 2.40 13.23
CA ASN A 175 -12.09 3.70 12.96
C ASN A 175 -11.00 4.77 12.98
N VAL A 176 -10.89 5.48 11.88
CA VAL A 176 -9.95 6.60 11.73
C VAL A 176 -10.71 7.91 11.80
N GLU A 177 -10.25 8.80 12.68
CA GLU A 177 -10.72 10.19 12.75
C GLU A 177 -9.52 11.12 12.65
N LYS A 178 -9.58 12.08 11.72
CA LYS A 178 -8.63 13.19 11.58
C LYS A 178 -9.38 14.50 11.61
N LYS A 179 -8.90 15.43 12.42
CA LYS A 179 -9.44 16.80 12.52
C LYS A 179 -8.30 17.80 12.57
N GLY A 180 -8.54 18.97 12.05
CA GLY A 180 -7.54 20.04 12.01
C GLY A 180 -8.09 21.26 11.30
N ILE A 181 -7.19 22.10 10.84
CA ILE A 181 -7.50 23.31 10.08
C ILE A 181 -6.72 23.27 8.77
N VAL A 182 -7.42 23.46 7.65
CA VAL A 182 -6.80 23.73 6.36
C VAL A 182 -6.79 25.23 6.11
N THR A 183 -5.67 25.77 5.64
CA THR A 183 -5.53 27.19 5.31
C THR A 183 -5.73 27.40 3.81
N VAL A 184 -6.67 28.27 3.45
CA VAL A 184 -6.82 28.76 2.08
C VAL A 184 -5.94 29.98 1.89
N ILE A 185 -5.01 29.91 0.92
CA ILE A 185 -4.12 31.01 0.49
C ILE A 185 -4.39 31.36 -0.96
N ARG A 186 -4.19 32.65 -1.32
CA ARG A 186 -4.38 33.16 -2.68
C ARG A 186 -3.32 34.18 -3.03
#